data_efee3c4382e461d5dd97d4a8fb716f17
#
_entry.id   efee3c4382e461d5dd97d4a8fb716f17
#
_cell.length_a   1.000
_cell.length_b   1.000
_cell.length_c   1.000
_cell.angle_alpha   90.00
_cell.angle_beta   90.00
_cell.angle_gamma   90.00
#
_symmetry.space_group_name_H-M   'P 1'
#
loop_
_entity.id
_entity.type
_entity.pdbx_description
1 polymer ?
#
loop_
_entity_poly.entity_id
_entity_poly.type
_entity_poly.pdbx_seq_one_letter_code
_entity_poly.pdbx_strand_id
1 'polypeptide(L)'
;MTSSDDVKIIEGVIQCYLDGLYESDAGKIASAFHPTSALTSVTDDGELVITPRDKWLDNVRARPSPKQRGLPRHDQVLTIDLISPTMAYVKLNCAIPPRFFTDQLSLLKIDGRWQIAQKVFMTEMRG
;
A
#
# COMPACT_ATOMS: atom_id res chain seq x y z
N MET A 1 4.97 24.28 -6.18
CA MET A 1 3.94 23.46 -5.51
C MET A 1 4.14 23.56 -4.00
N THR A 2 3.09 23.77 -3.25
CA THR A 2 3.14 23.88 -1.79
C THR A 2 3.08 22.49 -1.13
N SER A 3 3.48 22.42 0.14
CA SER A 3 3.40 21.17 0.92
C SER A 3 1.97 20.61 0.95
N SER A 4 0.94 21.47 1.00
CA SER A 4 -0.45 21.03 1.03
C SER A 4 -0.87 20.39 -0.30
N ASP A 5 -0.32 20.83 -1.42
CA ASP A 5 -0.59 20.22 -2.73
C ASP A 5 0.06 18.83 -2.80
N ASP A 6 1.29 18.69 -2.31
CA ASP A 6 1.96 17.39 -2.25
C ASP A 6 1.21 16.41 -1.34
N VAL A 7 0.73 16.86 -0.19
CA VAL A 7 -0.06 16.00 0.72
C VAL A 7 -1.33 15.50 0.02
N LYS A 8 -2.03 16.37 -0.70
CA LYS A 8 -3.24 15.95 -1.44
C LYS A 8 -2.93 14.93 -2.53
N ILE A 9 -1.82 15.11 -3.24
CA ILE A 9 -1.39 14.14 -4.27
C ILE A 9 -1.05 12.80 -3.62
N ILE A 10 -0.32 12.83 -2.50
CA ILE A 10 0.01 11.62 -1.75
C ILE A 10 -1.27 10.91 -1.29
N GLU A 11 -2.24 11.65 -0.75
CA GLU A 11 -3.53 11.08 -0.37
C GLU A 11 -4.19 10.35 -1.54
N GLY A 12 -4.12 10.92 -2.75
CA GLY A 12 -4.64 10.30 -3.96
C GLY A 12 -3.91 9.02 -4.33
N VAL A 13 -2.59 8.99 -4.19
CA VAL A 13 -1.78 7.77 -4.44
C VAL A 13 -2.19 6.67 -3.46
N ILE A 14 -2.34 7.01 -2.19
CA ILE A 14 -2.75 6.06 -1.15
C ILE A 14 -4.17 5.55 -1.40
N GLN A 15 -5.10 6.43 -1.78
CA GLN A 15 -6.47 6.01 -2.10
C GLN A 15 -6.50 5.04 -3.27
N CYS A 16 -5.68 5.29 -4.30
CA CYS A 16 -5.56 4.41 -5.45
C CYS A 16 -5.08 3.00 -5.03
N TYR A 17 -4.10 2.93 -4.14
CA TYR A 17 -3.61 1.67 -3.57
C TYR A 17 -4.72 0.95 -2.81
N LEU A 18 -5.40 1.64 -1.90
CA LEU A 18 -6.46 1.05 -1.07
C LEU A 18 -7.64 0.57 -1.91
N ASP A 19 -8.04 1.35 -2.92
CA ASP A 19 -9.08 0.93 -3.86
C ASP A 19 -8.66 -0.30 -4.64
N GLY A 20 -7.40 -0.33 -5.09
CA GLY A 20 -6.84 -1.48 -5.80
C GLY A 20 -6.86 -2.76 -4.97
N LEU A 21 -6.54 -2.66 -3.68
CA LEU A 21 -6.63 -3.81 -2.77
C LEU A 21 -8.07 -4.31 -2.64
N TYR A 22 -9.00 -3.40 -2.43
CA TYR A 22 -10.41 -3.75 -2.23
C TYR A 22 -11.02 -4.38 -3.47
N GLU A 23 -10.66 -3.90 -4.64
CA GLU A 23 -11.19 -4.34 -5.93
C GLU A 23 -10.38 -5.47 -6.56
N SER A 24 -9.22 -5.82 -6.00
CA SER A 24 -8.19 -6.66 -6.64
C SER A 24 -7.83 -6.14 -8.03
N ASP A 25 -7.70 -4.84 -8.15
CA ASP A 25 -7.34 -4.15 -9.38
C ASP A 25 -5.82 -3.93 -9.40
N ALA A 26 -5.12 -4.87 -10.03
CA ALA A 26 -3.65 -4.82 -10.12
C ALA A 26 -3.15 -3.57 -10.84
N GLY A 27 -3.91 -3.04 -11.81
CA GLY A 27 -3.55 -1.80 -12.51
C GLY A 27 -3.52 -0.59 -11.60
N LYS A 28 -4.50 -0.46 -10.70
CA LYS A 28 -4.52 0.62 -9.70
C LYS A 28 -3.32 0.51 -8.76
N ILE A 29 -3.05 -0.70 -8.27
CA ILE A 29 -1.90 -0.93 -7.39
C ILE A 29 -0.60 -0.60 -8.12
N ALA A 30 -0.44 -1.06 -9.35
CA ALA A 30 0.76 -0.81 -10.17
C ALA A 30 0.98 0.69 -10.41
N SER A 31 -0.08 1.47 -10.54
CA SER A 31 0.07 2.92 -10.74
C SER A 31 0.55 3.64 -9.48
N ALA A 32 0.27 3.09 -8.30
CA ALA A 32 0.66 3.67 -7.01
C ALA A 32 2.06 3.26 -6.57
N PHE A 33 2.53 2.08 -6.97
CA PHE A 33 3.82 1.52 -6.55
C PHE A 33 4.85 1.62 -7.67
N HIS A 34 6.07 2.06 -7.32
CA HIS A 34 7.17 2.07 -8.28
C HIS A 34 7.50 0.62 -8.72
N PRO A 35 7.89 0.41 -9.99
CA PRO A 35 8.20 -0.96 -10.49
C PRO A 35 9.25 -1.71 -9.69
N THR A 36 10.20 -1.01 -9.06
CA THR A 36 11.27 -1.64 -8.27
C THR A 36 10.90 -1.83 -6.81
N SER A 37 9.68 -1.46 -6.41
CA SER A 37 9.23 -1.60 -5.03
C SER A 37 9.04 -3.06 -4.65
N ALA A 38 9.10 -3.31 -3.35
CA ALA A 38 8.85 -4.63 -2.80
C ALA A 38 8.05 -4.50 -1.50
N LEU A 39 7.39 -5.59 -1.13
CA LEU A 39 6.70 -5.74 0.13
C LEU A 39 7.58 -6.55 1.05
N THR A 40 7.82 -6.04 2.25
CA THR A 40 8.71 -6.68 3.21
C THR A 40 7.96 -6.92 4.51
N SER A 41 8.05 -8.13 5.02
CA SER A 41 7.42 -8.52 6.28
C SER A 41 8.22 -9.63 6.94
N VAL A 42 7.81 -9.98 8.14
CA VAL A 42 8.40 -11.11 8.89
C VAL A 42 7.27 -12.08 9.23
N THR A 43 7.54 -13.39 9.08
CA THR A 43 6.59 -14.42 9.48
C THR A 43 6.55 -14.56 11.01
N ASP A 44 5.56 -15.29 11.53
CA ASP A 44 5.46 -15.57 12.96
C ASP A 44 6.71 -16.30 13.47
N ASP A 45 7.37 -17.09 12.61
CA ASP A 45 8.60 -17.81 12.94
C ASP A 45 9.86 -16.94 12.81
N GLY A 46 9.71 -15.66 12.48
CA GLY A 46 10.82 -14.73 12.37
C GLY A 46 11.56 -14.76 11.04
N GLU A 47 10.97 -15.33 9.99
CA GLU A 47 11.58 -15.37 8.66
C GLU A 47 11.26 -14.12 7.88
N LEU A 48 12.29 -13.55 7.24
CA LEU A 48 12.12 -12.39 6.36
C LEU A 48 11.47 -12.80 5.04
N VAL A 49 10.43 -12.09 4.64
CA VAL A 49 9.77 -12.28 3.34
C VAL A 49 9.85 -10.98 2.56
N ILE A 50 10.41 -11.03 1.37
CA ILE A 50 10.48 -9.89 0.45
C ILE A 50 9.78 -10.30 -0.85
N THR A 51 8.70 -9.62 -1.18
CA THR A 51 7.91 -9.90 -2.39
C THR A 51 8.03 -8.71 -3.34
N PRO A 52 8.68 -8.88 -4.51
CA PRO A 52 8.71 -7.82 -5.53
C PRO A 52 7.29 -7.43 -5.97
N ARG A 53 7.12 -6.17 -6.38
CA ARG A 53 5.82 -5.64 -6.80
C ARG A 53 5.11 -6.55 -7.80
N ASP A 54 5.79 -6.95 -8.86
CA ASP A 54 5.15 -7.70 -9.94
C ASP A 54 4.68 -9.08 -9.49
N LYS A 55 5.43 -9.72 -8.60
CA LYS A 55 5.01 -10.98 -7.99
C LYS A 55 3.73 -10.80 -7.16
N TRP A 56 3.68 -9.73 -6.38
CA TRP A 56 2.49 -9.39 -5.60
C TRP A 56 1.29 -9.11 -6.50
N LEU A 57 1.49 -8.41 -7.60
CA LEU A 57 0.41 -8.13 -8.56
C LEU A 57 -0.17 -9.42 -9.15
N ASP A 58 0.68 -10.42 -9.43
CA ASP A 58 0.20 -11.73 -9.89
C ASP A 58 -0.68 -12.38 -8.82
N ASN A 59 -0.27 -12.31 -7.55
CA ASN A 59 -1.07 -12.84 -6.44
C ASN A 59 -2.41 -12.11 -6.32
N VAL A 60 -2.42 -10.80 -6.51
CA VAL A 60 -3.65 -9.99 -6.47
C VAL A 60 -4.61 -10.43 -7.58
N ARG A 61 -4.11 -10.66 -8.79
CA ARG A 61 -4.94 -11.09 -9.93
C ARG A 61 -5.54 -12.47 -9.73
N ALA A 62 -4.87 -13.32 -8.96
CA ALA A 62 -5.25 -14.73 -8.81
C ALA A 62 -6.34 -14.97 -7.76
N ARG A 63 -6.71 -13.95 -6.97
CA ARG A 63 -7.67 -14.12 -5.87
C ARG A 63 -8.93 -13.30 -6.09
N PRO A 64 -10.10 -13.77 -5.58
CA PRO A 64 -11.31 -12.95 -5.60
C PRO A 64 -11.12 -11.71 -4.72
N SER A 65 -11.70 -10.59 -5.15
CA SER A 65 -11.56 -9.34 -4.41
C SER A 65 -12.42 -9.34 -3.14
N PRO A 66 -12.02 -8.58 -2.12
CA PRO A 66 -12.90 -8.31 -0.99
C PRO A 66 -14.25 -7.75 -1.43
N LYS A 67 -14.26 -6.90 -2.45
CA LYS A 67 -15.48 -6.32 -3.02
C LYS A 67 -16.43 -7.39 -3.55
N GLN A 68 -15.92 -8.35 -4.35
CA GLN A 68 -16.71 -9.46 -4.87
C GLN A 68 -17.26 -10.34 -3.76
N ARG A 69 -16.50 -10.49 -2.68
CA ARG A 69 -16.90 -11.29 -1.51
C ARG A 69 -17.85 -10.54 -0.58
N GLY A 70 -18.20 -9.29 -0.89
CA GLY A 70 -19.10 -8.49 -0.06
C GLY A 70 -18.54 -8.11 1.29
N LEU A 71 -17.21 -8.07 1.43
CA LEU A 71 -16.57 -7.74 2.69
C LEU A 71 -16.55 -6.22 2.90
N PRO A 72 -16.70 -5.74 4.15
CA PRO A 72 -16.59 -4.31 4.43
C PRO A 72 -15.14 -3.86 4.31
N ARG A 73 -14.95 -2.56 4.06
CA ARG A 73 -13.62 -1.94 4.06
C ARG A 73 -13.21 -1.61 5.48
N HIS A 74 -11.89 -1.71 5.73
CA HIS A 74 -11.28 -1.39 7.02
C HIS A 74 -10.07 -0.50 6.82
N ASP A 75 -10.20 0.51 5.95
CA ASP A 75 -9.09 1.40 5.59
C ASP A 75 -9.03 2.58 6.56
N GLN A 76 -7.83 2.88 7.06
CA GLN A 76 -7.61 4.08 7.88
C GLN A 76 -6.19 4.57 7.69
N VAL A 77 -6.03 5.78 7.19
CA VAL A 77 -4.74 6.45 7.14
C VAL A 77 -4.47 7.06 8.52
N LEU A 78 -3.37 6.62 9.14
CA LEU A 78 -3.00 7.04 10.49
C LEU A 78 -2.08 8.25 10.50
N THR A 79 -1.14 8.32 9.55
CA THR A 79 -0.12 9.36 9.50
C THR A 79 0.28 9.60 8.06
N ILE A 80 0.40 10.86 7.67
CA ILE A 80 1.11 11.28 6.46
C ILE A 80 2.14 12.30 6.91
N ASP A 81 3.42 12.00 6.70
CA ASP A 81 4.54 12.87 7.07
C ASP A 81 5.32 13.23 5.81
N LEU A 82 5.22 14.50 5.41
CA LEU A 82 6.01 15.03 4.31
C LEU A 82 7.38 15.41 4.85
N ILE A 83 8.36 14.53 4.64
CA ILE A 83 9.71 14.65 5.21
C ILE A 83 10.53 15.71 4.47
N SER A 84 10.38 15.76 3.14
CA SER A 84 11.09 16.70 2.27
C SER A 84 10.24 16.95 1.02
N PRO A 85 10.65 17.86 0.12
CA PRO A 85 9.92 18.03 -1.15
C PRO A 85 9.86 16.76 -2.03
N THR A 86 10.68 15.73 -1.74
CA THR A 86 10.75 14.53 -2.56
C THR A 86 10.56 13.23 -1.79
N MET A 87 10.33 13.29 -0.47
CA MET A 87 10.19 12.09 0.35
C MET A 87 9.06 12.23 1.35
N ALA A 88 8.25 11.19 1.48
CA ALA A 88 7.15 11.14 2.43
C ALA A 88 7.03 9.77 3.08
N TYR A 89 6.43 9.74 4.26
CA TYR A 89 6.13 8.52 5.00
C TYR A 89 4.62 8.46 5.26
N VAL A 90 4.04 7.29 5.06
CA VAL A 90 2.62 7.06 5.35
C VAL A 90 2.46 5.80 6.18
N LYS A 91 1.66 5.88 7.23
CA LYS A 91 1.27 4.73 8.03
C LYS A 91 -0.25 4.57 7.91
N LEU A 92 -0.70 3.34 7.65
CA LEU A 92 -2.12 3.07 7.50
C LEU A 92 -2.50 1.68 7.97
N ASN A 93 -3.78 1.50 8.23
CA ASN A 93 -4.39 0.19 8.44
C ASN A 93 -5.27 -0.13 7.24
N CYS A 94 -5.29 -1.39 6.86
CA CYS A 94 -6.20 -1.92 5.86
C CYS A 94 -6.44 -3.41 6.13
N ALA A 95 -7.33 -4.04 5.39
CA ALA A 95 -7.64 -5.45 5.63
C ALA A 95 -8.12 -6.16 4.39
N ILE A 96 -7.81 -7.43 4.32
CA ILE A 96 -8.48 -8.44 3.51
C ILE A 96 -8.91 -9.50 4.52
N PRO A 97 -10.08 -9.30 5.18
CA PRO A 97 -10.49 -10.14 6.32
C PRO A 97 -10.36 -11.63 6.01
N PRO A 98 -9.87 -12.46 6.91
CA PRO A 98 -9.55 -12.20 8.33
C PRO A 98 -8.18 -11.58 8.58
N ARG A 99 -7.44 -11.18 7.54
CA ARG A 99 -6.13 -10.56 7.67
C ARG A 99 -6.27 -9.05 7.80
N PHE A 100 -5.72 -8.51 8.88
CA PHE A 100 -5.69 -7.07 9.14
C PHE A 100 -4.25 -6.60 9.12
N PHE A 101 -3.97 -5.56 8.33
CA PHE A 101 -2.61 -5.11 8.06
C PHE A 101 -2.36 -3.75 8.68
N THR A 102 -1.13 -3.55 9.14
CA THR A 102 -0.57 -2.22 9.38
C THR A 102 0.59 -2.05 8.43
N ASP A 103 0.50 -1.03 7.58
CA ASP A 103 1.50 -0.74 6.55
C ASP A 103 2.30 0.49 6.92
N GLN A 104 3.61 0.41 6.70
CA GLN A 104 4.51 1.57 6.65
C GLN A 104 4.96 1.73 5.21
N LEU A 105 4.67 2.89 4.63
CA LEU A 105 4.97 3.17 3.23
C LEU A 105 5.95 4.32 3.14
N SER A 106 7.00 4.11 2.35
CA SER A 106 7.93 5.17 1.97
C SER A 106 7.62 5.59 0.55
N LEU A 107 7.38 6.89 0.35
CA LEU A 107 7.08 7.45 -0.96
C LEU A 107 8.20 8.38 -1.40
N LEU A 108 8.47 8.39 -2.69
CA LEU A 108 9.43 9.30 -3.31
C LEU A 108 8.76 10.01 -4.48
N LYS A 109 9.15 11.27 -4.68
CA LYS A 109 8.74 12.02 -5.86
C LYS A 109 9.80 11.81 -6.94
N ILE A 110 9.44 11.01 -7.94
CA ILE A 110 10.34 10.57 -9.00
C ILE A 110 9.86 11.18 -10.31
N ASP A 111 10.70 12.00 -10.94
CA ASP A 111 10.34 12.71 -12.18
C ASP A 111 9.01 13.48 -12.03
N GLY A 112 8.85 14.15 -10.91
CA GLY A 112 7.66 14.96 -10.61
C GLY A 112 6.43 14.17 -10.17
N ARG A 113 6.56 12.87 -9.97
CA ARG A 113 5.44 11.99 -9.64
C ARG A 113 5.67 11.24 -8.32
N TRP A 114 4.72 11.34 -7.41
CA TRP A 114 4.77 10.58 -6.16
C TRP A 114 4.42 9.11 -6.38
N GLN A 115 5.28 8.21 -5.92
CA GLN A 115 5.06 6.76 -5.98
C GLN A 115 5.53 6.11 -4.68
N ILE A 116 4.89 5.00 -4.31
CA ILE A 116 5.32 4.20 -3.17
C ILE A 116 6.57 3.43 -3.59
N ALA A 117 7.68 3.70 -2.89
CA ALA A 117 8.99 3.10 -3.18
C ALA A 117 9.22 1.81 -2.39
N GLN A 118 8.61 1.69 -1.21
CA GLN A 118 8.76 0.53 -0.33
C GLN A 118 7.54 0.39 0.57
N LYS A 119 7.20 -0.87 0.89
CA LYS A 119 6.16 -1.21 1.87
C LYS A 119 6.72 -2.21 2.86
N VAL A 120 6.67 -1.85 4.15
CA VAL A 120 6.95 -2.77 5.26
C VAL A 120 5.64 -2.93 6.02
N PHE A 121 5.22 -4.16 6.28
CA PHE A 121 3.91 -4.38 6.88
C PHE A 121 3.91 -5.54 7.86
N MET A 122 2.92 -5.51 8.74
CA MET A 122 2.62 -6.63 9.62
C MET A 122 1.17 -7.07 9.42
N THR A 123 0.90 -8.32 9.73
CA THR A 123 -0.43 -8.92 9.62
C THR A 123 -0.90 -9.40 10.97
N GLU A 124 -2.16 -9.08 11.31
CA GLU A 124 -2.84 -9.60 12.48
C GLU A 124 -4.07 -10.38 12.01
N MET A 125 -4.22 -11.61 12.48
CA MET A 125 -5.39 -12.43 12.15
C MET A 125 -6.49 -12.13 13.17
N ARG A 126 -7.70 -11.82 12.67
CA ARG A 126 -8.88 -11.59 13.50
C ARG A 126 -9.98 -12.54 13.02
N GLY A 127 -10.41 -13.37 13.94
CA GLY A 127 -11.39 -14.39 13.63
C GLY A 127 -12.82 -13.90 13.59
#